data_502c39ef24a8865732dd03c8908bfdc4
#
_entry.id   502c39ef24a8865732dd03c8908bfdc4
#
_cell.length_a   1.000
_cell.length_b   1.000
_cell.length_c   1.000
_cell.angle_alpha   90.00
_cell.angle_beta   90.00
_cell.angle_gamma   90.00
#
_symmetry.space_group_name_H-M   'P 1'
#
loop_
_entity.id
_entity.type
_entity.pdbx_description
1 polymer ?
#
loop_
_entity_poly.entity_id
_entity_poly.type
_entity_poly.pdbx_seq_one_letter_code
_entity_poly.pdbx_strand_id
1 'polypeptide(L)'
;VNGGTSGGDPARGSGTGVRETGQDAAEMRELTRLAPVLPDRTERYGDHPSQLIDFHGEGDPRLVVLHGGFWREAYDRRHLAPFAGALAGHGIPVALVEYRRVGGGGGHPETFDDIAAALTRFEEPVVLAGHSAGGQLALWAASRHPERVHHTVAVAPVADLELAERLELGGGAVRDFLGEGWRELLPETDPLRLPAPAAPVTLVHGTKDAQVPLELSLNYAERHPGQLLRLPGVGHYAPFLPETPAFTTLALALRNLLAEPPERGR
;
A
#
# COMPACT_ATOMS: atom_id res chain seq x y z
N VAL A 1 43.65 -31.14 -35.42
CA VAL A 1 42.22 -31.46 -35.33
C VAL A 1 41.68 -30.78 -34.08
N ASN A 2 41.20 -29.54 -34.22
CA ASN A 2 40.76 -28.70 -33.11
C ASN A 2 39.23 -28.58 -33.16
N GLY A 3 38.55 -29.01 -32.10
CA GLY A 3 37.15 -28.72 -31.83
C GLY A 3 37.02 -27.48 -30.95
N GLY A 4 36.48 -26.40 -31.48
CA GLY A 4 36.10 -25.21 -30.72
C GLY A 4 34.67 -25.31 -30.21
N THR A 5 34.48 -25.28 -28.89
CA THR A 5 33.17 -25.15 -28.25
C THR A 5 32.90 -23.69 -28.00
N SER A 6 31.90 -23.12 -28.70
CA SER A 6 31.36 -21.80 -28.45
C SER A 6 30.39 -21.88 -27.27
N GLY A 7 30.79 -21.30 -26.15
CA GLY A 7 29.90 -21.05 -25.01
C GLY A 7 28.93 -19.89 -25.34
N GLY A 8 27.64 -20.21 -25.42
CA GLY A 8 26.60 -19.18 -25.46
C GLY A 8 26.40 -18.59 -24.09
N ASP A 9 26.47 -17.27 -24.05
CA ASP A 9 26.13 -16.45 -22.87
C ASP A 9 24.60 -16.35 -22.76
N PRO A 10 23.96 -16.78 -21.67
CA PRO A 10 22.55 -16.56 -21.45
C PRO A 10 22.31 -15.29 -20.64
N ALA A 11 21.36 -14.52 -21.05
CA ALA A 11 20.68 -13.50 -20.30
C ALA A 11 21.16 -12.05 -20.49
N ARG A 12 20.62 -11.45 -21.54
CA ARG A 12 20.23 -10.03 -21.44
C ARG A 12 18.72 -9.97 -21.34
N GLY A 13 18.20 -10.00 -20.12
CA GLY A 13 16.86 -9.58 -19.78
C GLY A 13 16.78 -8.06 -19.96
N SER A 14 16.13 -7.60 -21.03
CA SER A 14 15.79 -6.18 -21.25
C SER A 14 14.62 -5.80 -20.34
N GLY A 15 14.92 -5.52 -19.06
CA GLY A 15 13.97 -4.87 -18.17
C GLY A 15 13.87 -3.39 -18.50
N THR A 16 12.86 -2.99 -19.24
CA THR A 16 12.43 -1.57 -19.34
C THR A 16 11.55 -1.23 -18.13
N GLY A 17 12.12 -1.40 -16.92
CA GLY A 17 11.49 -0.88 -15.71
C GLY A 17 11.66 0.64 -15.68
N VAL A 18 10.62 1.36 -15.24
CA VAL A 18 10.72 2.76 -14.84
C VAL A 18 11.97 2.89 -13.95
N ARG A 19 12.95 3.68 -14.37
CA ARG A 19 14.17 3.89 -13.60
C ARG A 19 13.74 4.60 -12.32
N GLU A 20 13.89 3.93 -11.17
CA GLU A 20 13.83 4.62 -9.88
C GLU A 20 14.69 5.88 -9.99
N THR A 21 14.10 7.04 -9.70
CA THR A 21 14.90 8.25 -9.61
C THR A 21 15.91 8.09 -8.48
N GLY A 22 17.00 8.80 -8.52
CA GLY A 22 18.02 8.74 -7.47
C GLY A 22 17.44 9.00 -6.08
N GLN A 23 16.31 9.75 -5.97
CA GLN A 23 15.62 10.04 -4.71
C GLN A 23 14.85 8.82 -4.19
N ASP A 24 13.95 8.21 -4.97
CA ASP A 24 13.17 7.04 -4.51
C ASP A 24 14.09 5.87 -4.17
N ALA A 25 15.16 5.65 -4.96
CA ALA A 25 16.17 4.66 -4.65
C ALA A 25 16.96 4.97 -3.36
N ALA A 26 17.18 6.25 -3.04
CA ALA A 26 17.80 6.64 -1.79
C ALA A 26 16.87 6.41 -0.61
N GLU A 27 15.61 6.84 -0.70
CA GLU A 27 14.59 6.64 0.31
C GLU A 27 14.33 5.14 0.58
N MET A 28 14.26 4.31 -0.48
CA MET A 28 14.13 2.85 -0.34
C MET A 28 15.33 2.22 0.37
N ARG A 29 16.56 2.66 0.04
CA ARG A 29 17.75 2.19 0.76
C ARG A 29 17.74 2.59 2.24
N GLU A 30 17.26 3.77 2.57
CA GLU A 30 17.09 4.19 3.97
C GLU A 30 16.06 3.33 4.67
N LEU A 31 14.89 3.10 4.06
CA LEU A 31 13.83 2.27 4.60
C LEU A 31 14.33 0.83 4.89
N THR A 32 15.05 0.24 3.95
CA THR A 32 15.59 -1.13 4.09
C THR A 32 16.76 -1.26 5.06
N ARG A 33 17.40 -0.14 5.44
CA ARG A 33 18.47 -0.10 6.45
C ARG A 33 17.95 0.09 7.87
N LEU A 34 16.69 0.47 8.04
CA LEU A 34 16.12 0.60 9.36
C LEU A 34 16.20 -0.72 10.12
N ALA A 35 16.50 -0.64 11.40
CA ALA A 35 16.52 -1.82 12.25
C ALA A 35 15.14 -2.50 12.25
N PRO A 36 15.08 -3.83 12.14
CA PRO A 36 13.82 -4.55 12.25
C PRO A 36 13.13 -4.26 13.57
N VAL A 37 11.84 -3.99 13.51
CA VAL A 37 10.98 -3.83 14.70
C VAL A 37 10.07 -5.04 14.78
N LEU A 38 10.16 -5.77 15.89
CA LEU A 38 9.27 -6.90 16.14
C LEU A 38 7.89 -6.41 16.61
N PRO A 39 6.81 -7.06 16.18
CA PRO A 39 5.49 -6.75 16.71
C PRO A 39 5.37 -7.21 18.19
N ASP A 40 4.50 -6.55 18.95
CA ASP A 40 4.15 -6.97 20.29
C ASP A 40 3.35 -8.28 20.31
N ARG A 41 2.51 -8.47 19.28
CA ARG A 41 1.80 -9.74 19.02
C ARG A 41 1.54 -9.89 17.51
N THR A 42 1.38 -11.15 17.08
CA THR A 42 0.94 -11.50 15.73
C THR A 42 -0.27 -12.41 15.80
N GLU A 43 -1.31 -12.12 15.04
CA GLU A 43 -2.51 -12.92 14.94
C GLU A 43 -2.73 -13.41 13.51
N ARG A 44 -3.37 -14.58 13.39
CA ARG A 44 -3.80 -15.12 12.09
C ARG A 44 -5.26 -14.76 11.86
N TYR A 45 -5.59 -14.34 10.64
CA TYR A 45 -6.99 -14.16 10.24
C TYR A 45 -7.48 -15.23 9.25
N GLY A 46 -6.60 -16.16 8.87
CA GLY A 46 -6.90 -17.31 8.01
C GLY A 46 -5.79 -18.37 8.04
N ASP A 47 -5.92 -19.39 7.20
CA ASP A 47 -5.04 -20.57 7.22
C ASP A 47 -3.75 -20.37 6.42
N HIS A 48 -3.73 -19.45 5.44
CA HIS A 48 -2.55 -19.20 4.64
C HIS A 48 -1.44 -18.51 5.47
N PRO A 49 -0.14 -18.84 5.25
CA PRO A 49 0.98 -18.21 5.98
C PRO A 49 1.02 -16.68 5.90
N SER A 50 0.54 -16.08 4.82
CA SER A 50 0.45 -14.63 4.65
C SER A 50 -0.82 -14.00 5.25
N GLN A 51 -1.73 -14.77 5.85
CA GLN A 51 -2.92 -14.24 6.49
C GLN A 51 -2.63 -13.92 7.97
N LEU A 52 -1.88 -12.84 8.17
CA LEU A 52 -1.35 -12.40 9.46
C LEU A 52 -1.62 -10.91 9.70
N ILE A 53 -1.75 -10.53 10.95
CA ILE A 53 -1.75 -9.14 11.42
C ILE A 53 -0.70 -9.02 12.51
N ASP A 54 0.27 -8.13 12.32
CA ASP A 54 1.23 -7.72 13.34
C ASP A 54 0.70 -6.49 14.07
N PHE A 55 0.69 -6.56 15.39
CA PHE A 55 0.23 -5.47 16.24
C PHE A 55 1.44 -4.80 16.90
N HIS A 56 1.48 -3.49 16.81
CA HIS A 56 2.50 -2.64 17.41
C HIS A 56 1.85 -1.63 18.36
N GLY A 57 2.34 -1.54 19.59
CA GLY A 57 1.82 -0.68 20.63
C GLY A 57 0.73 -1.35 21.50
N GLU A 58 0.44 -0.72 22.62
CA GLU A 58 -0.54 -1.21 23.59
C GLU A 58 -1.98 -0.82 23.21
N GLY A 59 -2.94 -1.67 23.54
CA GLY A 59 -4.37 -1.45 23.33
C GLY A 59 -4.88 -1.96 21.97
N ASP A 60 -6.15 -1.65 21.69
CA ASP A 60 -6.80 -2.06 20.43
C ASP A 60 -6.56 -1.01 19.35
N PRO A 61 -5.87 -1.35 18.26
CA PRO A 61 -5.56 -0.39 17.23
C PRO A 61 -6.82 -0.04 16.43
N ARG A 62 -7.03 1.25 16.25
CA ARG A 62 -7.98 1.80 15.28
C ARG A 62 -7.32 2.16 13.94
N LEU A 63 -5.99 2.06 13.86
CA LEU A 63 -5.21 2.24 12.65
C LEU A 63 -4.79 0.89 12.09
N VAL A 64 -5.27 0.59 10.89
CA VAL A 64 -4.88 -0.59 10.11
C VAL A 64 -4.05 -0.12 8.92
N VAL A 65 -2.90 -0.75 8.69
CA VAL A 65 -1.95 -0.37 7.64
C VAL A 65 -1.76 -1.51 6.65
N LEU A 66 -1.90 -1.19 5.36
CA LEU A 66 -1.64 -2.08 4.23
C LEU A 66 -0.34 -1.67 3.54
N HIS A 67 0.59 -2.61 3.42
CA HIS A 67 1.88 -2.35 2.80
C HIS A 67 1.82 -2.31 1.27
N GLY A 68 2.86 -1.73 0.66
CA GLY A 68 3.09 -1.69 -0.78
C GLY A 68 3.92 -2.86 -1.30
N GLY A 69 4.49 -2.69 -2.51
CA GLY A 69 5.36 -3.67 -3.16
C GLY A 69 4.75 -4.26 -4.43
N PHE A 70 3.92 -3.51 -5.15
CA PHE A 70 3.29 -3.93 -6.41
C PHE A 70 2.58 -5.29 -6.33
N TRP A 71 1.98 -5.59 -5.18
CA TRP A 71 1.28 -6.87 -4.90
C TRP A 71 2.14 -8.13 -5.09
N ARG A 72 3.49 -8.00 -5.10
CA ARG A 72 4.44 -9.11 -5.35
C ARG A 72 4.97 -9.72 -4.06
N GLU A 73 5.14 -11.03 -4.04
CA GLU A 73 5.64 -11.80 -2.90
C GLU A 73 7.02 -11.37 -2.42
N ALA A 74 7.81 -10.73 -3.28
CA ALA A 74 9.13 -10.21 -2.93
C ALA A 74 9.11 -9.14 -1.83
N TYR A 75 7.96 -8.53 -1.56
CA TYR A 75 7.81 -7.47 -0.55
C TYR A 75 6.72 -7.86 0.44
N ASP A 76 7.06 -7.93 1.70
CA ASP A 76 6.13 -8.20 2.79
C ASP A 76 5.95 -6.97 3.70
N ARG A 77 5.05 -7.09 4.69
CA ARG A 77 4.74 -6.03 5.65
C ARG A 77 5.92 -5.55 6.48
N ARG A 78 6.98 -6.39 6.65
CA ARG A 78 8.08 -6.11 7.58
C ARG A 78 8.86 -4.84 7.23
N HIS A 79 8.87 -4.43 5.96
CA HIS A 79 9.53 -3.17 5.59
C HIS A 79 8.82 -1.94 6.17
N LEU A 80 7.54 -2.04 6.58
CA LEU A 80 6.80 -0.99 7.29
C LEU A 80 6.79 -1.18 8.82
N ALA A 81 7.38 -2.26 9.37
CA ALA A 81 7.43 -2.47 10.81
C ALA A 81 8.14 -1.33 11.57
N PRO A 82 9.24 -0.71 11.06
CA PRO A 82 9.83 0.47 11.70
C PRO A 82 8.88 1.67 11.75
N PHE A 83 8.09 1.91 10.71
CA PHE A 83 7.05 2.93 10.69
C PHE A 83 5.96 2.65 11.74
N ALA A 84 5.46 1.41 11.78
CA ALA A 84 4.45 1.01 12.77
C ALA A 84 4.96 1.15 14.20
N GLY A 85 6.21 0.72 14.46
CA GLY A 85 6.85 0.87 15.77
C GLY A 85 7.06 2.33 16.16
N ALA A 86 7.43 3.20 15.21
CA ALA A 86 7.56 4.64 15.47
C ALA A 86 6.21 5.27 15.84
N LEU A 87 5.13 4.92 15.14
CA LEU A 87 3.77 5.38 15.48
C LEU A 87 3.35 4.88 16.86
N ALA A 88 3.61 3.61 17.17
CA ALA A 88 3.35 3.04 18.49
C ALA A 88 4.11 3.78 19.61
N GLY A 89 5.38 4.12 19.37
CA GLY A 89 6.19 4.95 20.27
C GLY A 89 5.62 6.37 20.48
N HIS A 90 4.81 6.85 19.54
CA HIS A 90 4.06 8.09 19.65
C HIS A 90 2.64 7.91 20.23
N GLY A 91 2.31 6.73 20.78
CA GLY A 91 1.01 6.42 21.37
C GLY A 91 -0.09 6.15 20.35
N ILE A 92 0.26 5.75 19.13
CA ILE A 92 -0.68 5.34 18.09
C ILE A 92 -0.51 3.84 17.85
N PRO A 93 -1.34 2.96 18.44
CA PRO A 93 -1.30 1.53 18.16
C PRO A 93 -1.63 1.25 16.69
N VAL A 94 -0.90 0.30 16.09
CA VAL A 94 -1.00 -0.03 14.66
C VAL A 94 -1.24 -1.53 14.48
N ALA A 95 -2.19 -1.88 13.61
CA ALA A 95 -2.33 -3.21 13.05
C ALA A 95 -1.76 -3.22 11.62
N LEU A 96 -0.63 -3.89 11.42
CA LEU A 96 0.04 -4.01 10.13
C LEU A 96 -0.34 -5.34 9.48
N VAL A 97 -1.13 -5.28 8.41
CA VAL A 97 -1.71 -6.45 7.75
C VAL A 97 -0.77 -6.99 6.69
N GLU A 98 -0.58 -8.32 6.72
CA GLU A 98 -0.02 -9.11 5.63
C GLU A 98 -1.16 -9.74 4.83
N TYR A 99 -0.96 -9.96 3.55
CA TYR A 99 -1.94 -10.56 2.63
C TYR A 99 -1.23 -11.41 1.57
N ARG A 100 -1.96 -12.33 0.93
CA ARG A 100 -1.43 -13.13 -0.20
C ARG A 100 -1.09 -12.21 -1.37
N ARG A 101 0.05 -12.45 -2.00
CA ARG A 101 0.59 -11.66 -3.11
C ARG A 101 0.89 -12.56 -4.31
N VAL A 102 1.05 -11.94 -5.47
CA VAL A 102 1.46 -12.61 -6.72
C VAL A 102 2.79 -13.33 -6.51
N GLY A 103 2.82 -14.62 -6.78
CA GLY A 103 3.95 -15.52 -6.50
C GLY A 103 3.80 -16.28 -5.19
N GLY A 104 2.93 -15.84 -4.27
CA GLY A 104 2.63 -16.48 -2.98
C GLY A 104 1.14 -16.80 -2.80
N GLY A 105 0.45 -17.20 -3.86
CA GLY A 105 -0.96 -17.59 -3.81
C GLY A 105 -1.97 -16.44 -3.79
N GLY A 106 -1.51 -15.20 -4.07
CA GLY A 106 -2.35 -14.01 -4.21
C GLY A 106 -2.50 -13.57 -5.66
N GLY A 107 -3.24 -12.52 -5.83
CA GLY A 107 -3.74 -11.96 -7.08
C GLY A 107 -5.22 -11.68 -6.93
N HIS A 108 -5.95 -11.55 -8.04
CA HIS A 108 -7.41 -11.47 -8.03
C HIS A 108 -8.01 -12.90 -8.09
N PRO A 109 -8.96 -13.25 -7.21
CA PRO A 109 -9.57 -12.43 -6.15
C PRO A 109 -8.87 -12.53 -4.78
N GLU A 110 -7.90 -13.43 -4.60
CA GLU A 110 -7.40 -13.88 -3.30
C GLU A 110 -6.83 -12.74 -2.42
N THR A 111 -6.14 -11.77 -3.03
CA THR A 111 -5.62 -10.61 -2.29
C THR A 111 -6.75 -9.73 -1.76
N PHE A 112 -7.79 -9.53 -2.54
CA PHE A 112 -8.97 -8.74 -2.14
C PHE A 112 -9.76 -9.44 -1.04
N ASP A 113 -9.93 -10.76 -1.15
CA ASP A 113 -10.59 -11.59 -0.13
C ASP A 113 -9.82 -11.52 1.20
N ASP A 114 -8.49 -11.51 1.14
CA ASP A 114 -7.64 -11.39 2.33
C ASP A 114 -7.84 -10.03 3.02
N ILE A 115 -7.90 -8.94 2.27
CA ILE A 115 -8.17 -7.61 2.84
C ILE A 115 -9.55 -7.58 3.50
N ALA A 116 -10.57 -8.09 2.82
CA ALA A 116 -11.92 -8.17 3.38
C ALA A 116 -11.94 -9.01 4.67
N ALA A 117 -11.29 -10.18 4.68
CA ALA A 117 -11.21 -11.06 5.83
C ALA A 117 -10.43 -10.41 7.00
N ALA A 118 -9.29 -9.73 6.72
CA ALA A 118 -8.53 -9.04 7.75
C ALA A 118 -9.35 -7.95 8.45
N LEU A 119 -10.14 -7.18 7.69
CA LEU A 119 -10.99 -6.13 8.24
C LEU A 119 -12.09 -6.67 9.17
N THR A 120 -12.52 -7.92 9.03
CA THR A 120 -13.49 -8.54 9.96
C THR A 120 -12.92 -8.81 11.36
N ARG A 121 -11.59 -8.71 11.54
CA ARG A 121 -10.94 -8.89 12.84
C ARG A 121 -11.09 -7.70 13.78
N PHE A 122 -11.60 -6.56 13.27
CA PHE A 122 -11.84 -5.34 14.03
C PHE A 122 -13.33 -5.19 14.28
N GLU A 123 -13.71 -4.96 15.55
CA GLU A 123 -15.12 -4.83 15.95
C GLU A 123 -15.72 -3.51 15.42
N GLU A 124 -14.95 -2.43 15.50
CA GLU A 124 -15.37 -1.10 15.05
C GLU A 124 -14.71 -0.73 13.72
N PRO A 125 -15.32 0.18 12.93
CA PRO A 125 -14.71 0.70 11.73
C PRO A 125 -13.36 1.36 11.99
N VAL A 126 -12.39 1.09 11.12
CA VAL A 126 -10.98 1.50 11.30
C VAL A 126 -10.61 2.71 10.45
N VAL A 127 -9.56 3.42 10.85
CA VAL A 127 -8.79 4.26 9.94
C VAL A 127 -7.88 3.33 9.14
N LEU A 128 -8.16 3.21 7.84
CA LEU A 128 -7.42 2.32 6.94
C LEU A 128 -6.37 3.11 6.17
N ALA A 129 -5.11 2.92 6.50
CA ALA A 129 -3.99 3.50 5.78
C ALA A 129 -3.36 2.49 4.81
N GLY A 130 -2.90 2.96 3.66
CA GLY A 130 -2.23 2.08 2.70
C GLY A 130 -1.15 2.81 1.92
N HIS A 131 -0.03 2.14 1.66
CA HIS A 131 1.09 2.65 0.87
C HIS A 131 1.10 2.02 -0.52
N SER A 132 1.20 2.84 -1.59
CA SER A 132 1.43 2.34 -2.96
C SER A 132 0.34 1.34 -3.39
N ALA A 133 0.69 0.08 -3.68
CA ALA A 133 -0.24 -1.02 -3.91
C ALA A 133 -1.22 -1.23 -2.74
N GLY A 134 -0.75 -1.10 -1.48
CA GLY A 134 -1.61 -1.12 -0.30
C GLY A 134 -2.57 0.08 -0.24
N GLY A 135 -2.18 1.21 -0.82
CA GLY A 135 -3.06 2.38 -0.99
C GLY A 135 -4.21 2.11 -1.97
N GLN A 136 -3.94 1.39 -3.05
CA GLN A 136 -4.98 0.89 -3.96
C GLN A 136 -5.96 -0.03 -3.23
N LEU A 137 -5.44 -1.00 -2.46
CA LEU A 137 -6.27 -1.93 -1.69
C LEU A 137 -7.09 -1.20 -0.61
N ALA A 138 -6.55 -0.16 0.02
CA ALA A 138 -7.28 0.65 1.00
C ALA A 138 -8.45 1.42 0.36
N LEU A 139 -8.22 2.03 -0.80
CA LEU A 139 -9.28 2.72 -1.55
C LEU A 139 -10.35 1.74 -2.04
N TRP A 140 -9.94 0.57 -2.52
CA TRP A 140 -10.84 -0.51 -2.89
C TRP A 140 -11.71 -0.95 -1.70
N ALA A 141 -11.09 -1.23 -0.57
CA ALA A 141 -11.80 -1.67 0.63
C ALA A 141 -12.79 -0.62 1.15
N ALA A 142 -12.42 0.65 1.13
CA ALA A 142 -13.32 1.74 1.53
C ALA A 142 -14.57 1.85 0.65
N SER A 143 -14.44 1.53 -0.65
CA SER A 143 -15.59 1.50 -1.57
C SER A 143 -16.44 0.24 -1.43
N ARG A 144 -15.82 -0.92 -1.19
CA ARG A 144 -16.50 -2.24 -1.19
C ARG A 144 -17.01 -2.66 0.18
N HIS A 145 -16.39 -2.16 1.25
CA HIS A 145 -16.69 -2.48 2.65
C HIS A 145 -16.85 -1.20 3.50
N PRO A 146 -17.77 -0.28 3.11
CA PRO A 146 -17.90 1.02 3.76
C PRO A 146 -18.22 0.92 5.26
N GLU A 147 -18.84 -0.18 5.70
CA GLU A 147 -19.16 -0.45 7.10
C GLU A 147 -17.91 -0.79 7.95
N ARG A 148 -16.77 -1.06 7.32
CA ARG A 148 -15.51 -1.43 7.99
C ARG A 148 -14.51 -0.29 8.05
N VAL A 149 -14.72 0.78 7.29
CA VAL A 149 -13.75 1.87 7.14
C VAL A 149 -14.36 3.18 7.60
N HIS A 150 -13.75 3.76 8.64
CA HIS A 150 -14.13 5.07 9.16
C HIS A 150 -13.47 6.22 8.37
N HIS A 151 -12.21 6.04 7.95
CA HIS A 151 -11.47 6.99 7.15
C HIS A 151 -10.39 6.26 6.36
N THR A 152 -10.10 6.69 5.13
CA THR A 152 -9.01 6.13 4.33
C THR A 152 -7.86 7.13 4.18
N VAL A 153 -6.63 6.68 4.45
CA VAL A 153 -5.41 7.44 4.19
C VAL A 153 -4.57 6.69 3.16
N ALA A 154 -4.65 7.09 1.89
CA ALA A 154 -3.91 6.45 0.81
C ALA A 154 -2.64 7.24 0.49
N VAL A 155 -1.48 6.65 0.79
CA VAL A 155 -0.16 7.29 0.60
C VAL A 155 0.46 6.79 -0.69
N ALA A 156 0.69 7.70 -1.63
CA ALA A 156 1.23 7.41 -2.96
C ALA A 156 0.52 6.23 -3.66
N PRO A 157 -0.84 6.19 -3.65
CA PRO A 157 -1.59 5.01 -4.06
C PRO A 157 -1.52 4.77 -5.57
N VAL A 158 -1.55 3.49 -5.98
CA VAL A 158 -1.84 3.10 -7.36
C VAL A 158 -3.35 3.24 -7.59
N ALA A 159 -3.85 4.49 -7.63
CA ALA A 159 -5.27 4.80 -7.60
C ALA A 159 -5.97 4.76 -8.97
N ASP A 160 -5.22 4.57 -10.04
CA ASP A 160 -5.67 4.45 -11.44
C ASP A 160 -4.93 3.27 -12.06
N LEU A 161 -5.56 2.08 -12.03
CA LEU A 161 -4.92 0.84 -12.52
C LEU A 161 -4.71 0.84 -14.03
N GLU A 162 -5.60 1.48 -14.79
CA GLU A 162 -5.44 1.57 -16.23
C GLU A 162 -4.25 2.45 -16.63
N LEU A 163 -4.07 3.59 -15.97
CA LEU A 163 -2.91 4.44 -16.16
C LEU A 163 -1.62 3.74 -15.70
N ALA A 164 -1.67 3.08 -14.54
CA ALA A 164 -0.53 2.33 -14.00
C ALA A 164 -0.05 1.25 -14.99
N GLU A 165 -0.98 0.52 -15.62
CA GLU A 165 -0.64 -0.48 -16.64
C GLU A 165 -0.10 0.17 -17.91
N ARG A 166 -0.71 1.27 -18.37
CA ARG A 166 -0.23 2.00 -19.56
C ARG A 166 1.19 2.56 -19.39
N LEU A 167 1.54 2.94 -18.16
CA LEU A 167 2.89 3.39 -17.77
C LEU A 167 3.83 2.23 -17.44
N GLU A 168 3.37 0.98 -17.51
CA GLU A 168 4.10 -0.23 -17.15
C GLU A 168 4.72 -0.17 -15.74
N LEU A 169 4.00 0.45 -14.79
CA LEU A 169 4.50 0.59 -13.42
C LEU A 169 4.82 -0.80 -12.81
N GLY A 170 5.97 -0.88 -12.16
CA GLY A 170 6.46 -2.15 -11.65
C GLY A 170 6.70 -3.22 -12.72
N GLY A 171 6.87 -2.83 -14.02
CA GLY A 171 7.07 -3.76 -15.12
C GLY A 171 5.82 -4.60 -15.43
N GLY A 172 4.64 -3.97 -15.51
CA GLY A 172 3.37 -4.64 -15.80
C GLY A 172 2.73 -5.30 -14.58
N ALA A 173 2.97 -4.74 -13.39
CA ALA A 173 2.48 -5.31 -12.14
C ALA A 173 0.94 -5.45 -12.07
N VAL A 174 0.18 -4.60 -12.78
CA VAL A 174 -1.28 -4.71 -12.82
C VAL A 174 -1.72 -5.99 -13.55
N ARG A 175 -1.08 -6.33 -14.66
CA ARG A 175 -1.35 -7.60 -15.38
C ARG A 175 -0.97 -8.81 -14.55
N ASP A 176 0.18 -8.75 -13.86
CA ASP A 176 0.58 -9.83 -12.95
C ASP A 176 -0.45 -10.02 -11.84
N PHE A 177 -1.00 -8.93 -11.32
CA PHE A 177 -1.92 -8.91 -10.20
C PHE A 177 -3.34 -9.37 -10.58
N LEU A 178 -3.87 -8.89 -11.69
CA LEU A 178 -5.25 -9.14 -12.12
C LEU A 178 -5.36 -10.27 -13.14
N GLY A 179 -4.24 -10.71 -13.76
CA GLY A 179 -4.23 -11.73 -14.79
C GLY A 179 -4.53 -11.21 -16.21
N GLU A 180 -4.62 -12.14 -17.18
CA GLU A 180 -4.79 -11.80 -18.60
C GLU A 180 -6.08 -10.99 -18.88
N GLY A 181 -7.16 -11.24 -18.13
CA GLY A 181 -8.44 -10.52 -18.20
C GLY A 181 -8.50 -9.23 -17.39
N TRP A 182 -7.39 -8.60 -17.09
CA TRP A 182 -7.31 -7.45 -16.20
C TRP A 182 -8.25 -6.28 -16.56
N ARG A 183 -8.51 -6.04 -17.85
CA ARG A 183 -9.39 -4.94 -18.29
C ARG A 183 -10.83 -5.13 -17.90
N GLU A 184 -11.31 -6.37 -17.96
CA GLU A 184 -12.65 -6.77 -17.56
C GLU A 184 -12.87 -6.66 -16.06
N LEU A 185 -11.78 -6.73 -15.27
CA LEU A 185 -11.80 -6.60 -13.82
C LEU A 185 -11.69 -5.15 -13.31
N LEU A 186 -11.30 -4.19 -14.15
CA LEU A 186 -11.19 -2.79 -13.73
C LEU A 186 -12.46 -2.20 -13.09
N PRO A 187 -13.70 -2.51 -13.55
CA PRO A 187 -14.91 -1.99 -12.93
C PRO A 187 -15.10 -2.41 -11.46
N GLU A 188 -14.42 -3.46 -11.01
CA GLU A 188 -14.53 -3.98 -9.64
C GLU A 188 -13.24 -3.88 -8.82
N THR A 189 -12.11 -3.54 -9.45
CA THR A 189 -10.79 -3.50 -8.79
C THR A 189 -10.11 -2.15 -8.84
N ASP A 190 -10.41 -1.32 -9.86
CA ASP A 190 -9.78 -0.02 -10.04
C ASP A 190 -10.46 1.04 -9.18
N PRO A 191 -9.75 1.64 -8.18
CA PRO A 191 -10.32 2.68 -7.33
C PRO A 191 -10.95 3.83 -8.09
N LEU A 192 -10.37 4.21 -9.25
CA LEU A 192 -10.90 5.29 -10.07
C LEU A 192 -12.29 4.98 -10.65
N ARG A 193 -12.63 3.70 -10.86
CA ARG A 193 -13.88 3.24 -11.49
C ARG A 193 -14.93 2.79 -10.47
N LEU A 194 -14.50 2.50 -9.25
CA LEU A 194 -15.41 2.09 -8.17
C LEU A 194 -16.31 3.25 -7.75
N PRO A 195 -17.45 2.96 -7.08
CA PRO A 195 -18.21 3.98 -6.38
C PRO A 195 -17.35 4.77 -5.39
N ALA A 196 -17.63 6.05 -5.23
CA ALA A 196 -16.96 6.84 -4.20
C ALA A 196 -17.15 6.20 -2.82
N PRO A 197 -16.10 6.08 -1.99
CA PRO A 197 -16.25 5.64 -0.61
C PRO A 197 -17.21 6.52 0.17
N ALA A 198 -18.02 5.91 1.05
CA ALA A 198 -18.89 6.66 1.95
C ALA A 198 -18.09 7.39 3.04
N ALA A 199 -17.01 6.75 3.51
CA ALA A 199 -16.09 7.33 4.46
C ALA A 199 -15.13 8.35 3.78
N PRO A 200 -14.67 9.39 4.51
CA PRO A 200 -13.73 10.36 3.97
C PRO A 200 -12.42 9.74 3.50
N VAL A 201 -11.84 10.31 2.45
CA VAL A 201 -10.55 9.89 1.87
C VAL A 201 -9.54 11.03 1.94
N THR A 202 -8.36 10.72 2.45
CA THR A 202 -7.17 11.58 2.39
C THR A 202 -6.10 10.89 1.56
N LEU A 203 -5.74 11.50 0.43
CA LEU A 203 -4.58 11.10 -0.36
C LEU A 203 -3.37 11.89 0.13
N VAL A 204 -2.23 11.23 0.29
CA VAL A 204 -0.95 11.86 0.62
C VAL A 204 0.05 11.47 -0.46
N HIS A 205 0.66 12.44 -1.16
CA HIS A 205 1.52 12.11 -2.29
C HIS A 205 2.73 13.03 -2.40
N GLY A 206 3.91 12.45 -2.56
CA GLY A 206 5.15 13.17 -2.79
C GLY A 206 5.23 13.76 -4.20
N THR A 207 5.63 15.03 -4.35
CA THR A 207 5.70 15.65 -5.68
C THR A 207 6.91 15.22 -6.50
N LYS A 208 7.81 14.42 -5.92
CA LYS A 208 9.00 13.85 -6.56
C LYS A 208 8.95 12.32 -6.66
N ASP A 209 7.77 11.75 -6.39
CA ASP A 209 7.51 10.33 -6.57
C ASP A 209 7.59 9.97 -8.06
N ALA A 210 8.59 9.17 -8.42
CA ALA A 210 8.79 8.66 -9.78
C ALA A 210 8.40 7.18 -9.89
N GLN A 211 8.15 6.52 -8.77
CA GLN A 211 7.71 5.12 -8.77
C GLN A 211 6.21 4.99 -9.03
N VAL A 212 5.42 5.85 -8.39
CA VAL A 212 3.99 6.02 -8.65
C VAL A 212 3.75 7.51 -8.93
N PRO A 213 3.59 7.93 -10.18
CA PRO A 213 3.41 9.33 -10.53
C PRO A 213 2.21 9.98 -9.81
N LEU A 214 2.39 11.22 -9.34
CA LEU A 214 1.34 12.00 -8.67
C LEU A 214 0.04 12.07 -9.50
N GLU A 215 0.12 11.93 -10.82
CA GLU A 215 -1.00 11.94 -11.74
C GLU A 215 -2.10 10.93 -11.35
N LEU A 216 -1.73 9.74 -10.83
CA LEU A 216 -2.70 8.74 -10.39
C LEU A 216 -3.58 9.25 -9.24
N SER A 217 -2.98 9.98 -8.29
CA SER A 217 -3.74 10.62 -7.20
C SER A 217 -4.54 11.82 -7.66
N LEU A 218 -4.05 12.58 -8.63
CA LEU A 218 -4.79 13.70 -9.22
C LEU A 218 -6.05 13.19 -9.95
N ASN A 219 -5.93 12.15 -10.79
CA ASN A 219 -7.06 11.53 -11.48
C ASN A 219 -8.14 11.05 -10.47
N TYR A 220 -7.70 10.42 -9.37
CA TYR A 220 -8.63 10.00 -8.33
C TYR A 220 -9.33 11.19 -7.66
N ALA A 221 -8.59 12.23 -7.28
CA ALA A 221 -9.14 13.42 -6.62
C ALA A 221 -10.07 14.27 -7.51
N GLU A 222 -9.89 14.20 -8.83
CA GLU A 222 -10.81 14.84 -9.80
C GLU A 222 -12.15 14.11 -9.90
N ARG A 223 -12.14 12.79 -9.69
CA ARG A 223 -13.33 11.95 -9.85
C ARG A 223 -14.10 11.71 -8.56
N HIS A 224 -13.41 11.64 -7.44
CA HIS A 224 -13.98 11.29 -6.14
C HIS A 224 -13.76 12.39 -5.11
N PRO A 225 -14.72 12.60 -4.20
CA PRO A 225 -14.53 13.54 -3.10
C PRO A 225 -13.39 13.06 -2.19
N GLY A 226 -12.60 13.98 -1.69
CA GLY A 226 -11.47 13.68 -0.80
C GLY A 226 -10.49 14.83 -0.73
N GLN A 227 -9.53 14.71 0.17
CA GLN A 227 -8.43 15.65 0.31
C GLN A 227 -7.16 15.09 -0.33
N LEU A 228 -6.45 15.89 -1.11
CA LEU A 228 -5.11 15.55 -1.60
C LEU A 228 -4.05 16.43 -0.92
N LEU A 229 -3.28 15.84 -0.03
CA LEU A 229 -2.12 16.46 0.59
C LEU A 229 -0.87 16.17 -0.25
N ARG A 230 -0.38 17.19 -0.96
CA ARG A 230 0.87 17.09 -1.71
C ARG A 230 2.06 17.43 -0.82
N LEU A 231 3.07 16.57 -0.84
CA LEU A 231 4.31 16.76 -0.09
C LEU A 231 5.42 17.27 -1.02
N PRO A 232 5.76 18.58 -0.98
CA PRO A 232 6.73 19.16 -1.91
C PRO A 232 8.12 18.55 -1.72
N GLY A 233 8.76 18.14 -2.82
CA GLY A 233 10.13 17.60 -2.80
C GLY A 233 10.28 16.19 -2.25
N VAL A 234 9.19 15.51 -1.88
CA VAL A 234 9.15 14.18 -1.27
C VAL A 234 8.98 13.13 -2.36
N GLY A 235 9.68 11.99 -2.25
CA GLY A 235 9.55 10.82 -3.10
C GLY A 235 8.53 9.81 -2.56
N HIS A 236 8.71 8.55 -2.96
CA HIS A 236 7.73 7.47 -2.71
C HIS A 236 7.72 6.96 -1.27
N TYR A 237 8.89 6.91 -0.60
CA TYR A 237 9.05 6.21 0.68
C TYR A 237 9.24 7.12 1.90
N ALA A 238 9.60 8.39 1.71
CA ALA A 238 9.88 9.31 2.82
C ALA A 238 8.77 9.43 3.87
N PRO A 239 7.44 9.31 3.54
CA PRO A 239 6.40 9.31 4.55
C PRO A 239 6.47 8.12 5.54
N PHE A 240 7.19 7.06 5.18
CA PHE A 240 7.38 5.85 6.00
C PHE A 240 8.76 5.78 6.68
N LEU A 241 9.60 6.79 6.48
CA LEU A 241 10.89 6.92 7.15
C LEU A 241 10.71 7.71 8.45
N PRO A 242 10.80 7.07 9.63
CA PRO A 242 10.75 7.77 10.91
C PRO A 242 11.73 8.95 10.96
N GLU A 243 11.37 9.99 11.70
CA GLU A 243 12.17 11.22 11.89
C GLU A 243 12.24 12.16 10.66
N THR A 244 11.67 11.79 9.51
CA THR A 244 11.56 12.73 8.38
C THR A 244 10.38 13.71 8.58
N PRO A 245 10.44 14.91 7.98
CA PRO A 245 9.29 15.83 7.97
C PRO A 245 8.04 15.22 7.31
N ALA A 246 8.23 14.36 6.32
CA ALA A 246 7.14 13.66 5.64
C ALA A 246 6.45 12.66 6.59
N PHE A 247 7.21 11.87 7.36
CA PHE A 247 6.68 11.01 8.42
C PHE A 247 5.92 11.82 9.46
N THR A 248 6.51 12.92 9.96
CA THR A 248 5.87 13.78 10.95
C THR A 248 4.53 14.31 10.45
N THR A 249 4.46 14.73 9.19
CA THR A 249 3.21 15.19 8.56
C THR A 249 2.16 14.09 8.50
N LEU A 250 2.55 12.88 8.07
CA LEU A 250 1.65 11.72 8.02
C LEU A 250 1.19 11.30 9.42
N ALA A 251 2.10 11.22 10.39
CA ALA A 251 1.79 10.84 11.77
C ALA A 251 0.81 11.81 12.44
N LEU A 252 0.97 13.14 12.21
CA LEU A 252 0.03 14.14 12.69
C LEU A 252 -1.35 14.02 12.04
N ALA A 253 -1.40 13.78 10.73
CA ALA A 253 -2.67 13.53 10.03
C ALA A 253 -3.39 12.31 10.62
N LEU A 254 -2.69 11.19 10.78
CA LEU A 254 -3.24 9.97 11.37
C LEU A 254 -3.73 10.18 12.80
N ARG A 255 -2.93 10.89 13.63
CA ARG A 255 -3.32 11.20 15.01
C ARG A 255 -4.61 12.01 15.09
N ASN A 256 -4.77 13.02 14.24
CA ASN A 256 -5.97 13.86 14.22
C ASN A 256 -7.20 13.04 13.84
N LEU A 257 -7.11 12.19 12.82
CA LEU A 257 -8.19 11.30 12.40
C LEU A 257 -8.59 10.30 13.49
N LEU A 258 -7.63 9.79 14.24
CA LEU A 258 -7.89 8.84 15.34
C LEU A 258 -8.49 9.51 16.57
N ALA A 259 -8.31 10.82 16.74
CA ALA A 259 -8.94 11.58 17.82
C ALA A 259 -10.43 11.85 17.56
N GLU A 260 -10.88 11.76 16.31
CA GLU A 260 -12.29 11.90 15.94
C GLU A 260 -13.01 10.58 16.27
N PRO A 261 -14.14 10.64 17.01
CA PRO A 261 -14.94 9.44 17.23
C PRO A 261 -15.55 8.98 15.89
N PRO A 262 -15.71 7.65 15.68
CA PRO A 262 -16.43 7.16 14.51
C PRO A 262 -17.85 7.76 14.52
N GLU A 263 -18.25 8.41 13.41
CA GLU A 263 -19.63 8.83 13.25
C GLU A 263 -20.51 7.59 13.28
N ARG A 264 -21.29 7.44 14.37
CA ARG A 264 -22.31 6.39 14.41
C ARG A 264 -23.36 6.76 13.38
N GLY A 265 -23.45 5.98 12.31
CA GLY A 265 -24.46 6.17 11.28
C GLY A 265 -25.84 6.37 11.93
N ARG A 266 -26.50 7.45 11.52
CA ARG A 266 -27.87 7.75 11.91
C ARG A 266 -28.85 6.84 11.15
#